data_36b197e7bde3ec05dfb3f2cffd6eae77
#
_entry.id   36b197e7bde3ec05dfb3f2cffd6eae77
#
_cell.length_a   1.000
_cell.length_b   1.000
_cell.length_c   1.000
_cell.angle_alpha   90.00
_cell.angle_beta   90.00
_cell.angle_gamma   90.00
#
_symmetry.space_group_name_H-M   'P 1'
#
loop_
_entity.id
_entity.type
_entity.pdbx_description
1 polymer ?
#
loop_
_entity_poly.entity_id
_entity_poly.type
_entity_poly.pdbx_seq_one_letter_code
_entity_poly.pdbx_strand_id
1 'polypeptide(L)'
;DAREVGFRLAHIHARAAQSPELLACFDHMASFKAIRLEPYLLATAEHHPDLREPLLELAEQSAQSKHSLIHGDVSPKNMLLGPDGPVFLDAECACWGDPAFDIAFCLNHLLLKRVWVPMNHALYRSSFSQFIAGYRSAFGQYEAWETWSSLEARVVKLLPALALARIDGKSPVEYLGNPEQQDYVRRLARDGISARDLCLED
;
A
#
# COMPACT_ATOMS: atom_id res chain seq x y z
N ASP A 1 7.47 -16.06 -5.48
CA ASP A 1 6.49 -15.17 -6.13
C ASP A 1 6.34 -13.83 -5.41
N ALA A 2 5.94 -13.79 -4.13
CA ALA A 2 5.80 -12.52 -3.40
C ALA A 2 7.12 -11.73 -3.30
N ARG A 3 8.23 -12.43 -3.12
CA ARG A 3 9.57 -11.82 -3.14
C ARG A 3 9.87 -11.14 -4.48
N GLU A 4 9.52 -11.80 -5.58
CA GLU A 4 9.75 -11.28 -6.92
C GLU A 4 8.83 -10.07 -7.22
N VAL A 5 7.60 -10.09 -6.71
CA VAL A 5 6.69 -8.93 -6.80
C VAL A 5 7.29 -7.72 -6.09
N GLY A 6 7.75 -7.87 -4.86
CA GLY A 6 8.41 -6.79 -4.11
C GLY A 6 9.67 -6.29 -4.82
N PHE A 7 10.51 -7.20 -5.31
CA PHE A 7 11.73 -6.87 -6.04
C PHE A 7 11.42 -6.05 -7.30
N ARG A 8 10.47 -6.51 -8.11
CA ARG A 8 10.08 -5.83 -9.36
C ARG A 8 9.48 -4.46 -9.10
N LEU A 9 8.63 -4.34 -8.08
CA LEU A 9 8.04 -3.06 -7.70
C LEU A 9 9.10 -2.04 -7.27
N ALA A 10 10.04 -2.45 -6.41
CA ALA A 10 11.14 -1.58 -6.00
C ALA A 10 12.03 -1.15 -7.17
N HIS A 11 12.26 -2.08 -8.12
CA HIS A 11 13.01 -1.78 -9.33
C HIS A 11 12.31 -0.70 -10.18
N ILE A 12 10.98 -0.79 -10.33
CA ILE A 12 10.19 0.22 -11.04
C ILE A 12 10.32 1.57 -10.34
N HIS A 13 10.08 1.61 -9.02
CA HIS A 13 10.16 2.84 -8.24
C HIS A 13 11.54 3.49 -8.31
N ALA A 14 12.61 2.72 -8.07
CA ALA A 14 13.97 3.24 -8.07
C ALA A 14 14.39 3.77 -9.44
N ARG A 15 14.06 3.06 -10.52
CA ARG A 15 14.37 3.53 -11.87
C ARG A 15 13.57 4.76 -12.27
N ALA A 16 12.29 4.81 -11.93
CA ALA A 16 11.46 5.97 -12.20
C ALA A 16 11.95 7.20 -11.42
N ALA A 17 12.35 7.06 -10.15
CA ALA A 17 12.90 8.14 -9.35
C ALA A 17 14.17 8.78 -9.96
N GLN A 18 14.93 8.03 -10.77
CA GLN A 18 16.10 8.49 -11.52
C GLN A 18 15.76 9.06 -12.90
N SER A 19 14.50 9.12 -13.29
CA SER A 19 14.00 9.52 -14.60
C SER A 19 13.02 10.70 -14.48
N PRO A 20 13.49 11.91 -14.16
CA PRO A 20 12.64 13.07 -13.88
C PRO A 20 11.75 13.48 -15.07
N GLU A 21 12.10 13.08 -16.29
CA GLU A 21 11.28 13.25 -17.48
C GLU A 21 9.91 12.55 -17.39
N LEU A 22 9.82 11.48 -16.60
CA LEU A 22 8.56 10.76 -16.37
C LEU A 22 7.56 11.60 -15.54
N LEU A 23 8.04 12.52 -14.71
CA LEU A 23 7.17 13.38 -13.91
C LEU A 23 6.17 14.14 -14.78
N ALA A 24 6.64 14.71 -15.91
CA ALA A 24 5.77 15.46 -16.82
C ALA A 24 4.73 14.56 -17.51
N CYS A 25 5.03 13.27 -17.69
CA CYS A 25 4.12 12.31 -18.31
C CYS A 25 3.08 11.76 -17.32
N PHE A 26 3.40 11.76 -16.02
CA PHE A 26 2.59 11.13 -14.97
C PHE A 26 2.15 12.09 -13.86
N ASP A 27 1.99 13.38 -14.15
CA ASP A 27 1.44 14.37 -13.20
C ASP A 27 -0.09 14.23 -13.10
N HIS A 28 -0.54 13.05 -12.66
CA HIS A 28 -1.95 12.67 -12.56
C HIS A 28 -2.45 12.60 -11.10
N MET A 29 -1.82 13.34 -10.19
CA MET A 29 -2.18 13.35 -8.76
C MET A 29 -3.67 13.65 -8.52
N ALA A 30 -4.30 14.50 -9.34
CA ALA A 30 -5.73 14.78 -9.21
C ALA A 30 -6.60 13.52 -9.41
N SER A 31 -6.28 12.70 -10.43
CA SER A 31 -6.95 11.41 -10.67
C SER A 31 -6.68 10.43 -9.53
N PHE A 32 -5.44 10.31 -9.08
CA PHE A 32 -5.09 9.45 -7.95
C PHE A 32 -5.85 9.85 -6.66
N LYS A 33 -5.94 11.14 -6.35
CA LYS A 33 -6.77 11.64 -5.23
C LYS A 33 -8.21 11.18 -5.36
N ALA A 34 -8.84 11.41 -6.50
CA ALA A 34 -10.26 11.11 -6.72
C ALA A 34 -10.58 9.60 -6.63
N ILE A 35 -9.68 8.72 -7.09
CA ILE A 35 -9.95 7.28 -7.17
C ILE A 35 -9.24 6.44 -6.10
N ARG A 36 -8.35 7.04 -5.30
CA ARG A 36 -7.65 6.35 -4.19
C ARG A 36 -7.78 7.07 -2.86
N LEU A 37 -7.37 8.32 -2.75
CA LEU A 37 -7.36 8.97 -1.44
C LEU A 37 -8.78 9.29 -0.93
N GLU A 38 -9.63 9.84 -1.79
CA GLU A 38 -11.01 10.19 -1.43
C GLU A 38 -11.86 8.96 -1.03
N PRO A 39 -11.98 7.89 -1.85
CA PRO A 39 -12.81 6.76 -1.50
C PRO A 39 -12.24 5.89 -0.38
N TYR A 40 -10.93 5.96 -0.12
CA TYR A 40 -10.27 5.21 0.94
C TYR A 40 -10.16 6.04 2.22
N LEU A 41 -9.24 6.99 2.27
CA LEU A 41 -8.89 7.67 3.53
C LEU A 41 -9.93 8.72 3.93
N LEU A 42 -10.39 9.57 2.98
CA LEU A 42 -11.34 10.63 3.30
C LEU A 42 -12.71 10.07 3.67
N ALA A 43 -13.21 9.11 2.90
CA ALA A 43 -14.48 8.46 3.20
C ALA A 43 -14.46 7.71 4.55
N THR A 44 -13.34 7.06 4.86
CA THR A 44 -13.16 6.40 6.16
C THR A 44 -13.13 7.40 7.32
N ALA A 45 -12.52 8.57 7.11
CA ALA A 45 -12.50 9.66 8.09
C ALA A 45 -13.91 10.20 8.43
N GLU A 46 -14.86 10.10 7.49
CA GLU A 46 -16.26 10.46 7.73
C GLU A 46 -16.96 9.45 8.65
N HIS A 47 -16.61 8.17 8.55
CA HIS A 47 -17.20 7.09 9.37
C HIS A 47 -16.53 6.94 10.74
N HIS A 48 -15.31 7.47 10.92
CA HIS A 48 -14.53 7.38 12.14
C HIS A 48 -14.11 8.77 12.65
N PRO A 49 -15.02 9.54 13.30
CA PRO A 49 -14.73 10.92 13.73
C PRO A 49 -13.55 11.05 14.67
N ASP A 50 -13.28 10.04 15.50
CA ASP A 50 -12.16 9.97 16.43
C ASP A 50 -10.80 9.70 15.76
N LEU A 51 -10.80 9.15 14.52
CA LEU A 51 -9.62 8.93 13.69
C LEU A 51 -9.55 9.90 12.50
N ARG A 52 -10.47 10.87 12.47
CA ARG A 52 -10.60 11.79 11.33
C ARG A 52 -9.29 12.52 11.04
N GLU A 53 -8.69 13.11 12.06
CA GLU A 53 -7.50 13.94 11.91
C GLU A 53 -6.30 13.14 11.36
N PRO A 54 -5.90 12.01 11.96
CA PRO A 54 -4.80 11.20 11.41
C PRO A 54 -5.07 10.65 10.01
N LEU A 55 -6.32 10.32 9.66
CA LEU A 55 -6.66 9.85 8.31
C LEU A 55 -6.55 10.96 7.25
N LEU A 56 -6.97 12.18 7.57
CA LEU A 56 -6.82 13.34 6.70
C LEU A 56 -5.34 13.74 6.53
N GLU A 57 -4.56 13.70 7.61
CA GLU A 57 -3.11 13.94 7.56
C GLU A 57 -2.39 12.93 6.66
N LEU A 58 -2.73 11.64 6.75
CA LEU A 58 -2.18 10.60 5.89
C LEU A 58 -2.56 10.81 4.42
N ALA A 59 -3.79 11.22 4.14
CA ALA A 59 -4.23 11.52 2.78
C ALA A 59 -3.45 12.70 2.20
N GLU A 60 -3.28 13.78 2.97
CA GLU A 60 -2.53 14.96 2.54
C GLU A 60 -1.03 14.63 2.37
N GLN A 61 -0.43 13.91 3.31
CA GLN A 61 0.95 13.45 3.20
C GLN A 61 1.16 12.62 1.93
N SER A 62 0.27 11.66 1.65
CA SER A 62 0.35 10.84 0.43
C SER A 62 0.22 11.66 -0.85
N ALA A 63 -0.60 12.72 -0.82
CA ALA A 63 -0.79 13.60 -1.96
C ALA A 63 0.40 14.53 -2.21
N GLN A 64 1.12 14.91 -1.16
CA GLN A 64 2.26 15.81 -1.24
C GLN A 64 3.59 15.09 -1.50
N SER A 65 3.69 13.81 -1.11
CA SER A 65 4.89 13.00 -1.33
C SER A 65 5.03 12.62 -2.79
N LYS A 66 6.07 13.13 -3.46
CA LYS A 66 6.32 12.96 -4.89
C LYS A 66 7.73 12.43 -5.13
N HIS A 67 7.92 11.14 -4.89
CA HIS A 67 9.24 10.52 -4.93
C HIS A 67 9.51 9.71 -6.22
N SER A 68 8.47 9.10 -6.78
CA SER A 68 8.62 8.22 -7.95
C SER A 68 7.30 8.02 -8.69
N LEU A 69 7.36 7.33 -9.83
CA LEU A 69 6.17 6.77 -10.49
C LEU A 69 5.62 5.64 -9.63
N ILE A 70 4.34 5.75 -9.23
CA ILE A 70 3.59 4.70 -8.54
C ILE A 70 2.53 4.12 -9.47
N HIS A 71 2.12 2.88 -9.20
CA HIS A 71 1.04 2.20 -9.90
C HIS A 71 -0.35 2.62 -9.38
N GLY A 72 -0.48 2.81 -8.05
CA GLY A 72 -1.71 3.23 -7.39
C GLY A 72 -2.77 2.13 -7.18
N ASP A 73 -2.56 0.91 -7.71
CA ASP A 73 -3.43 -0.27 -7.47
C ASP A 73 -2.64 -1.58 -7.52
N VAL A 74 -1.57 -1.67 -6.75
CA VAL A 74 -0.76 -2.90 -6.64
C VAL A 74 -1.53 -3.93 -5.81
N SER A 75 -2.36 -4.72 -6.47
CA SER A 75 -3.21 -5.73 -5.84
C SER A 75 -3.09 -7.08 -6.55
N PRO A 76 -3.38 -8.21 -5.88
CA PRO A 76 -3.26 -9.54 -6.49
C PRO A 76 -4.09 -9.73 -7.76
N LYS A 77 -5.22 -9.02 -7.92
CA LYS A 77 -6.04 -9.07 -9.13
C LYS A 77 -5.37 -8.41 -10.35
N ASN A 78 -4.45 -7.46 -10.10
CA ASN A 78 -3.76 -6.67 -11.10
C ASN A 78 -2.32 -7.19 -11.35
N MET A 79 -2.07 -8.47 -11.08
CA MET A 79 -0.77 -9.09 -11.31
C MET A 79 -0.91 -10.39 -12.07
N LEU A 80 -0.09 -10.56 -13.10
CA LEU A 80 0.14 -11.84 -13.74
C LEU A 80 1.52 -12.36 -13.34
N LEU A 81 1.58 -13.62 -12.92
CA LEU A 81 2.81 -14.29 -12.57
C LEU A 81 3.18 -15.24 -13.71
N GLY A 82 4.25 -14.94 -14.41
CA GLY A 82 4.79 -15.72 -15.50
C GLY A 82 6.21 -16.21 -15.25
N PRO A 83 6.79 -16.96 -16.21
CA PRO A 83 8.16 -17.45 -16.10
C PRO A 83 9.21 -16.33 -16.04
N ASP A 84 8.91 -15.17 -16.61
CA ASP A 84 9.79 -13.99 -16.62
C ASP A 84 9.54 -13.03 -15.45
N GLY A 85 8.74 -13.47 -14.46
CA GLY A 85 8.39 -12.72 -13.28
C GLY A 85 7.01 -12.05 -13.34
N PRO A 86 6.68 -11.19 -12.35
CA PRO A 86 5.39 -10.52 -12.29
C PRO A 86 5.27 -9.40 -13.33
N VAL A 87 4.06 -9.30 -13.90
CA VAL A 87 3.62 -8.18 -14.75
C VAL A 87 2.48 -7.48 -14.03
N PHE A 88 2.61 -6.16 -13.81
CA PHE A 88 1.55 -5.33 -13.26
C PHE A 88 0.60 -4.87 -14.37
N LEU A 89 -0.69 -4.97 -14.10
CA LEU A 89 -1.78 -4.65 -15.02
C LEU A 89 -2.62 -3.51 -14.45
N ASP A 90 -3.38 -2.83 -15.30
CA ASP A 90 -4.38 -1.84 -14.90
C ASP A 90 -3.77 -0.63 -14.17
N ALA A 91 -2.82 0.01 -14.85
CA ALA A 91 -2.09 1.18 -14.35
C ALA A 91 -2.85 2.51 -14.54
N GLU A 92 -4.20 2.50 -14.54
CA GLU A 92 -5.03 3.69 -14.74
C GLU A 92 -4.85 4.76 -13.65
N CYS A 93 -4.38 4.34 -12.46
CA CYS A 93 -4.10 5.21 -11.32
C CYS A 93 -2.65 5.68 -11.26
N ALA A 94 -1.82 5.28 -12.22
CA ALA A 94 -0.40 5.58 -12.18
C ALA A 94 -0.15 7.09 -12.19
N CYS A 95 0.67 7.55 -11.25
CA CYS A 95 1.04 8.94 -11.13
C CYS A 95 2.42 9.09 -10.50
N TRP A 96 2.97 10.29 -10.56
CA TRP A 96 4.16 10.63 -9.79
C TRP A 96 3.75 10.90 -8.33
N GLY A 97 4.08 9.95 -7.45
CA GLY A 97 3.55 9.91 -6.08
C GLY A 97 4.49 9.30 -5.06
N ASP A 98 3.89 8.75 -4.00
CA ASP A 98 4.59 8.12 -2.88
C ASP A 98 4.65 6.59 -3.04
N PRO A 99 5.83 5.98 -3.25
CA PRO A 99 6.02 4.54 -3.29
C PRO A 99 5.49 3.79 -2.06
N ALA A 100 5.41 4.47 -0.91
CA ALA A 100 4.83 3.89 0.30
C ALA A 100 3.37 3.46 0.10
N PHE A 101 2.61 4.17 -0.76
CA PHE A 101 1.24 3.80 -1.06
C PHE A 101 1.14 2.43 -1.74
N ASP A 102 1.94 2.19 -2.78
CA ASP A 102 1.93 0.90 -3.50
C ASP A 102 2.32 -0.27 -2.60
N ILE A 103 3.35 -0.07 -1.77
CA ILE A 103 3.80 -1.07 -0.80
C ILE A 103 2.68 -1.37 0.20
N ALA A 104 2.15 -0.34 0.85
CA ALA A 104 1.08 -0.48 1.85
C ALA A 104 -0.18 -1.09 1.23
N PHE A 105 -0.53 -0.72 0.01
CA PHE A 105 -1.69 -1.25 -0.70
C PHE A 105 -1.55 -2.74 -1.00
N CYS A 106 -0.39 -3.19 -1.47
CA CYS A 106 -0.11 -4.60 -1.70
C CYS A 106 -0.12 -5.40 -0.40
N LEU A 107 0.58 -4.93 0.63
CA LEU A 107 0.66 -5.58 1.93
C LEU A 107 -0.72 -5.66 2.62
N ASN A 108 -1.53 -4.62 2.50
CA ASN A 108 -2.91 -4.60 2.99
C ASN A 108 -3.73 -5.78 2.44
N HIS A 109 -3.62 -6.08 1.14
CA HIS A 109 -4.32 -7.24 0.57
C HIS A 109 -3.86 -8.57 1.17
N LEU A 110 -2.58 -8.73 1.50
CA LEU A 110 -2.07 -9.93 2.17
C LEU A 110 -2.61 -10.05 3.60
N LEU A 111 -2.67 -8.93 4.34
CA LEU A 111 -3.24 -8.90 5.69
C LEU A 111 -4.73 -9.24 5.70
N LEU A 112 -5.53 -8.64 4.83
CA LEU A 112 -6.95 -8.91 4.73
C LEU A 112 -7.23 -10.37 4.33
N LYS A 113 -6.47 -10.91 3.38
CA LYS A 113 -6.57 -12.33 2.98
C LYS A 113 -6.16 -13.28 4.10
N ARG A 114 -5.21 -12.91 4.95
CA ARG A 114 -4.85 -13.69 6.16
C ARG A 114 -6.02 -13.79 7.13
N VAL A 115 -6.81 -12.73 7.28
CA VAL A 115 -8.03 -12.73 8.11
C VAL A 115 -9.14 -13.52 7.43
N TRP A 116 -9.30 -13.36 6.12
CA TRP A 116 -10.33 -14.06 5.34
C TRP A 116 -10.17 -15.59 5.35
N VAL A 117 -8.93 -16.08 5.19
CA VAL A 117 -8.62 -17.53 5.14
C VAL A 117 -7.64 -17.91 6.24
N PRO A 118 -8.12 -18.08 7.50
CA PRO A 118 -7.25 -18.34 8.66
C PRO A 118 -6.40 -19.61 8.52
N MET A 119 -6.87 -20.62 7.79
CA MET A 119 -6.10 -21.84 7.54
C MET A 119 -4.79 -21.58 6.78
N ASN A 120 -4.74 -20.51 5.98
CA ASN A 120 -3.59 -20.12 5.18
C ASN A 120 -2.78 -18.97 5.80
N HIS A 121 -3.03 -18.66 7.09
CA HIS A 121 -2.40 -17.49 7.72
C HIS A 121 -0.87 -17.50 7.64
N ALA A 122 -0.25 -18.67 7.74
CA ALA A 122 1.21 -18.83 7.65
C ALA A 122 1.75 -18.50 6.25
N LEU A 123 0.99 -18.86 5.19
CA LEU A 123 1.34 -18.53 3.80
C LEU A 123 1.26 -17.02 3.56
N TYR A 124 0.19 -16.36 4.03
CA TYR A 124 0.07 -14.90 3.88
C TYR A 124 1.11 -14.14 4.68
N ARG A 125 1.43 -14.60 5.90
CA ARG A 125 2.53 -14.03 6.69
C ARG A 125 3.87 -14.19 5.97
N SER A 126 4.15 -15.38 5.44
CA SER A 126 5.36 -15.63 4.66
C SER A 126 5.41 -14.75 3.41
N SER A 127 4.29 -14.61 2.69
CA SER A 127 4.20 -13.74 1.51
C SER A 127 4.45 -12.27 1.86
N PHE A 128 3.95 -11.79 2.98
CA PHE A 128 4.20 -10.45 3.50
C PHE A 128 5.70 -10.22 3.72
N SER A 129 6.34 -11.08 4.50
CA SER A 129 7.78 -10.98 4.77
C SER A 129 8.63 -11.13 3.50
N GLN A 130 8.25 -12.03 2.60
CA GLN A 130 8.93 -12.23 1.32
C GLN A 130 8.83 -11.00 0.41
N PHE A 131 7.65 -10.36 0.35
CA PHE A 131 7.47 -9.13 -0.41
C PHE A 131 8.41 -8.02 0.10
N ILE A 132 8.43 -7.79 1.42
CA ILE A 132 9.31 -6.79 2.05
C ILE A 132 10.78 -7.09 1.76
N ALA A 133 11.19 -8.36 1.96
CA ALA A 133 12.57 -8.79 1.70
C ALA A 133 12.97 -8.58 0.22
N GLY A 134 12.06 -8.86 -0.71
CA GLY A 134 12.27 -8.60 -2.14
C GLY A 134 12.40 -7.12 -2.45
N TYR A 135 11.48 -6.31 -1.94
CA TYR A 135 11.50 -4.86 -2.14
C TYR A 135 12.79 -4.24 -1.59
N ARG A 136 13.13 -4.55 -0.33
CA ARG A 136 14.34 -4.04 0.33
C ARG A 136 15.63 -4.46 -0.39
N SER A 137 15.66 -5.68 -0.93
CA SER A 137 16.80 -6.19 -1.70
C SER A 137 17.04 -5.39 -2.99
N ALA A 138 16.00 -5.02 -3.73
CA ALA A 138 16.12 -4.19 -4.93
C ALA A 138 16.39 -2.74 -4.58
N PHE A 139 15.70 -2.19 -3.57
CA PHE A 139 15.87 -0.82 -3.09
C PHE A 139 17.33 -0.49 -2.79
N GLY A 140 18.07 -1.42 -2.16
CA GLY A 140 19.48 -1.25 -1.84
C GLY A 140 20.45 -1.36 -3.04
N GLN A 141 19.98 -1.70 -4.24
CA GLN A 141 20.81 -1.82 -5.45
C GLN A 141 20.96 -0.52 -6.23
N TYR A 142 20.15 0.48 -5.91
CA TYR A 142 20.10 1.75 -6.62
C TYR A 142 20.73 2.87 -5.80
N GLU A 143 21.17 3.90 -6.50
CA GLU A 143 21.54 5.15 -5.85
C GLU A 143 20.38 5.67 -5.02
N ALA A 144 20.65 6.06 -3.78
CA ALA A 144 19.60 6.37 -2.81
C ALA A 144 18.79 7.59 -3.24
N TRP A 145 17.53 7.39 -3.60
CA TRP A 145 16.54 8.44 -3.87
C TRP A 145 15.75 8.82 -2.62
N GLU A 146 15.73 7.96 -1.61
CA GLU A 146 15.32 8.22 -0.23
C GLU A 146 15.94 7.19 0.73
N THR A 147 15.71 7.31 2.04
CA THR A 147 16.17 6.31 3.01
C THR A 147 15.10 5.24 3.23
N TRP A 148 15.53 4.00 3.49
CA TRP A 148 14.60 2.91 3.83
C TRP A 148 13.72 3.27 5.03
N SER A 149 14.30 3.83 6.09
CA SER A 149 13.57 4.22 7.30
C SER A 149 12.48 5.27 7.04
N SER A 150 12.72 6.21 6.13
CA SER A 150 11.71 7.21 5.73
C SER A 150 10.55 6.55 4.96
N LEU A 151 10.85 5.68 4.01
CA LEU A 151 9.85 4.93 3.25
C LEU A 151 9.04 4.01 4.17
N GLU A 152 9.70 3.21 4.99
CA GLU A 152 9.09 2.30 5.95
C GLU A 152 8.14 3.02 6.90
N ALA A 153 8.55 4.14 7.47
CA ALA A 153 7.72 4.93 8.39
C ALA A 153 6.40 5.39 7.75
N ARG A 154 6.39 5.68 6.44
CA ARG A 154 5.15 6.02 5.72
C ARG A 154 4.30 4.78 5.43
N VAL A 155 4.93 3.66 5.05
CA VAL A 155 4.23 2.38 4.83
C VAL A 155 3.50 1.92 6.08
N VAL A 156 4.16 1.95 7.23
CA VAL A 156 3.60 1.48 8.52
C VAL A 156 2.38 2.29 8.94
N LYS A 157 2.38 3.59 8.65
CA LYS A 157 1.23 4.48 8.93
C LYS A 157 0.08 4.26 7.95
N LEU A 158 0.38 4.08 6.66
CA LEU A 158 -0.63 3.87 5.62
C LEU A 158 -1.33 2.51 5.74
N LEU A 159 -0.61 1.47 6.11
CA LEU A 159 -1.09 0.10 6.11
C LEU A 159 -2.36 -0.11 6.95
N PRO A 160 -2.42 0.29 8.25
CA PRO A 160 -3.63 0.17 9.04
C PRO A 160 -4.76 1.07 8.54
N ALA A 161 -4.46 2.27 8.04
CA ALA A 161 -5.45 3.18 7.49
C ALA A 161 -6.11 2.60 6.23
N LEU A 162 -5.33 2.00 5.33
CA LEU A 162 -5.85 1.30 4.16
C LEU A 162 -6.64 0.04 4.56
N ALA A 163 -6.21 -0.70 5.61
CA ALA A 163 -6.97 -1.84 6.10
C ALA A 163 -8.36 -1.43 6.62
N LEU A 164 -8.45 -0.33 7.38
CA LEU A 164 -9.72 0.22 7.82
C LEU A 164 -10.58 0.69 6.64
N ALA A 165 -9.98 1.35 5.66
CA ALA A 165 -10.66 1.83 4.45
C ALA A 165 -11.24 0.69 3.59
N ARG A 166 -10.64 -0.49 3.63
CA ARG A 166 -11.15 -1.68 2.93
C ARG A 166 -12.30 -2.39 3.65
N ILE A 167 -12.67 -1.91 4.83
CA ILE A 167 -13.87 -2.34 5.57
C ILE A 167 -14.93 -1.24 5.54
N ASP A 168 -14.55 0.02 5.84
CA ASP A 168 -15.49 1.11 6.13
C ASP A 168 -15.40 2.30 5.14
N GLY A 169 -14.54 2.22 4.14
CA GLY A 169 -14.48 3.19 3.05
C GLY A 169 -15.49 2.91 1.93
N LYS A 170 -15.39 3.66 0.83
CA LYS A 170 -16.29 3.50 -0.36
C LYS A 170 -15.97 2.28 -1.23
N SER A 171 -14.82 1.61 -0.99
CA SER A 171 -14.38 0.44 -1.77
C SER A 171 -14.05 -0.74 -0.85
N PRO A 172 -15.03 -1.28 -0.09
CA PRO A 172 -14.79 -2.41 0.80
C PRO A 172 -14.39 -3.66 0.01
N VAL A 173 -13.65 -4.58 0.66
CA VAL A 173 -13.33 -5.87 0.05
C VAL A 173 -14.54 -6.80 0.09
N GLU A 174 -14.89 -7.37 -1.05
CA GLU A 174 -16.09 -8.22 -1.19
C GLU A 174 -15.97 -9.55 -0.42
N TYR A 175 -14.75 -10.07 -0.26
CA TYR A 175 -14.51 -11.39 0.33
C TYR A 175 -14.57 -11.40 1.86
N LEU A 176 -14.49 -10.27 2.55
CA LEU A 176 -14.65 -10.16 4.01
C LEU A 176 -16.10 -9.85 4.39
N GLY A 177 -17.00 -10.81 4.11
CA GLY A 177 -18.42 -10.68 4.44
C GLY A 177 -18.78 -11.05 5.88
N ASN A 178 -17.88 -11.68 6.64
CA ASN A 178 -18.14 -12.09 8.03
C ASN A 178 -17.94 -10.89 8.98
N PRO A 179 -18.99 -10.50 9.76
CA PRO A 179 -18.90 -9.37 10.70
C PRO A 179 -17.78 -9.50 11.75
N GLU A 180 -17.53 -10.70 12.26
CA GLU A 180 -16.47 -10.92 13.27
C GLU A 180 -15.07 -10.66 12.67
N GLN A 181 -14.86 -11.04 11.40
CA GLN A 181 -13.61 -10.76 10.69
C GLN A 181 -13.47 -9.28 10.41
N GLN A 182 -14.55 -8.59 10.03
CA GLN A 182 -14.54 -7.14 9.83
C GLN A 182 -14.23 -6.42 11.14
N ASP A 183 -14.87 -6.80 12.24
CA ASP A 183 -14.61 -6.19 13.55
C ASP A 183 -13.19 -6.47 14.05
N TYR A 184 -12.63 -7.62 13.74
CA TYR A 184 -11.23 -7.91 14.02
C TYR A 184 -10.29 -6.98 13.25
N VAL A 185 -10.52 -6.78 11.93
CA VAL A 185 -9.74 -5.84 11.13
C VAL A 185 -9.89 -4.40 11.65
N ARG A 186 -11.12 -3.96 12.00
CA ARG A 186 -11.36 -2.63 12.55
C ARG A 186 -10.53 -2.38 13.82
N ARG A 187 -10.54 -3.34 14.76
CA ARG A 187 -9.74 -3.21 16.00
C ARG A 187 -8.25 -3.08 15.70
N LEU A 188 -7.70 -4.02 14.92
CA LEU A 188 -6.27 -3.98 14.55
C LEU A 188 -5.88 -2.68 13.83
N ALA A 189 -6.70 -2.25 12.89
CA ALA A 189 -6.44 -1.03 12.13
C ALA A 189 -6.47 0.21 13.03
N ARG A 190 -7.45 0.32 13.93
CA ARG A 190 -7.57 1.44 14.88
C ARG A 190 -6.39 1.49 15.83
N ASP A 191 -5.98 0.32 16.37
CA ASP A 191 -4.80 0.20 17.23
C ASP A 191 -3.54 0.65 16.48
N GLY A 192 -3.37 0.20 15.23
CA GLY A 192 -2.24 0.57 14.38
C GLY A 192 -2.20 2.06 14.02
N ILE A 193 -3.35 2.69 13.69
CA ILE A 193 -3.42 4.14 13.43
C ILE A 193 -3.04 4.95 14.66
N SER A 194 -3.38 4.46 15.86
CA SER A 194 -3.11 5.14 17.14
C SER A 194 -1.70 4.88 17.68
N ALA A 195 -1.01 3.88 17.17
CA ALA A 195 0.34 3.51 17.62
C ALA A 195 1.38 4.52 17.15
N ARG A 196 2.40 4.79 18.00
CA ARG A 196 3.47 5.76 17.70
C ARG A 196 4.71 5.12 17.09
N ASP A 197 5.02 3.90 17.52
CA ASP A 197 6.27 3.21 17.18
C ASP A 197 5.93 1.80 16.63
N LEU A 198 5.69 1.72 15.33
CA LEU A 198 5.49 0.47 14.61
C LEU A 198 6.61 0.28 13.59
N CYS A 199 6.96 -0.98 13.30
CA CYS A 199 7.79 -1.35 12.18
C CYS A 199 7.11 -2.46 11.34
N LEU A 200 7.61 -2.70 10.13
CA LEU A 200 7.03 -3.74 9.25
C LEU A 200 7.31 -5.17 9.71
N GLU A 201 8.19 -5.35 10.67
CA GLU A 201 8.54 -6.67 11.22
C GLU A 201 7.64 -7.06 12.41
N ASP A 202 6.92 -6.11 13.01
CA ASP A 202 5.94 -6.30 14.09
C ASP A 202 4.61 -6.86 13.56
#